data_90e7c388bdb2d327a61fd859ed3531ec
#
_entry.id   90e7c388bdb2d327a61fd859ed3531ec
#
_cell.length_a   1.000
_cell.length_b   1.000
_cell.length_c   1.000
_cell.angle_alpha   90.00
_cell.angle_beta   90.00
_cell.angle_gamma   90.00
#
_symmetry.space_group_name_H-M   'P 1'
#
loop_
_entity.id
_entity.type
_entity.pdbx_description
1 polymer ?
#
loop_
_entity_poly.entity_id
_entity_poly.type
_entity_poly.pdbx_seq_one_letter_code
_entity_poly.pdbx_strand_id
1 'polypeptide(L)'
;EILDLLRLARDEFDASVLIITHNMGVIADIADEVVVMYRGHVVEQGGVEQIFYSPQDDYTKRLLGAVPRIGQKLIVRDGNGKVIEREKDWREQPVAVEAKGLTITYPGHLMQPDFKAVDGIDFTIHRSEVLGLVGESGSGKSTTGRAIAGLQKVSGGSLNVLGIEINGVKERDFKPKRCLLYT
;
A
#
# COMPACT_ATOMS: atom_id res chain seq x y z
N GLU A 1 12.07 -7.52 -11.46
CA GLU A 1 12.76 -8.81 -11.19
C GLU A 1 11.90 -10.05 -11.52
N ILE A 2 10.71 -10.29 -10.90
CA ILE A 2 9.90 -11.49 -11.20
C ILE A 2 9.37 -11.48 -12.63
N LEU A 3 8.89 -10.35 -13.12
CA LEU A 3 8.40 -10.22 -14.50
C LEU A 3 9.52 -10.42 -15.52
N ASP A 4 10.74 -10.00 -15.21
CA ASP A 4 11.91 -10.21 -16.07
C ASP A 4 12.29 -11.69 -16.14
N LEU A 5 12.17 -12.43 -15.03
CA LEU A 5 12.36 -13.88 -15.01
C LEU A 5 11.29 -14.61 -15.83
N LEU A 6 10.04 -14.14 -15.81
CA LEU A 6 8.96 -14.71 -16.62
C LEU A 6 9.19 -14.45 -18.13
N ARG A 7 9.67 -13.25 -18.49
CA ARG A 7 10.07 -12.95 -19.87
C ARG A 7 11.22 -13.85 -20.32
N LEU A 8 12.24 -13.96 -19.46
CA LEU A 8 13.39 -14.83 -19.74
C LEU A 8 12.97 -16.29 -19.93
N ALA A 9 12.09 -16.81 -19.06
CA ALA A 9 11.58 -18.17 -19.16
C ALA A 9 10.78 -18.40 -20.45
N ARG A 10 9.96 -17.44 -20.87
CA ARG A 10 9.25 -17.48 -22.14
C ARG A 10 10.23 -17.54 -23.32
N ASP A 11 11.22 -16.63 -23.32
CA ASP A 11 12.11 -16.42 -24.48
C ASP A 11 13.20 -17.51 -24.58
N GLU A 12 13.73 -18.03 -23.46
CA GLU A 12 14.79 -19.05 -23.48
C GLU A 12 14.26 -20.48 -23.54
N PHE A 13 13.08 -20.76 -22.96
CA PHE A 13 12.55 -22.12 -22.89
C PHE A 13 11.32 -22.37 -23.78
N ASP A 14 10.95 -21.39 -24.63
CA ASP A 14 9.74 -21.44 -25.47
C ASP A 14 8.49 -21.78 -24.65
N ALA A 15 8.41 -21.25 -23.45
CA ALA A 15 7.37 -21.55 -22.48
C ALA A 15 6.15 -20.63 -22.67
N SER A 16 4.96 -21.21 -22.63
CA SER A 16 3.74 -20.43 -22.52
C SER A 16 3.48 -20.03 -21.07
N VAL A 17 3.16 -18.77 -20.82
CA VAL A 17 2.93 -18.24 -19.47
C VAL A 17 1.48 -17.83 -19.29
N LEU A 18 0.78 -18.41 -18.32
CA LEU A 18 -0.55 -18.00 -17.89
C LEU A 18 -0.44 -17.22 -16.57
N ILE A 19 -0.81 -15.94 -16.59
CA ILE A 19 -0.83 -15.09 -15.40
C ILE A 19 -2.27 -14.83 -14.98
N ILE A 20 -2.59 -15.16 -13.73
CA ILE A 20 -3.89 -14.87 -13.11
C ILE A 20 -3.68 -13.81 -12.04
N THR A 21 -4.21 -12.61 -12.29
CA THR A 21 -4.04 -11.48 -11.38
C THR A 21 -5.18 -10.46 -11.54
N HIS A 22 -5.40 -9.66 -10.51
CA HIS A 22 -6.25 -8.47 -10.58
C HIS A 22 -5.44 -7.18 -10.76
N ASN A 23 -4.12 -7.28 -10.85
CA ASN A 23 -3.25 -6.12 -11.04
C ASN A 23 -3.11 -5.79 -12.53
N MET A 24 -3.85 -4.77 -12.96
CA MET A 24 -3.82 -4.32 -14.35
C MET A 24 -2.44 -3.83 -14.81
N GLY A 25 -1.61 -3.30 -13.90
CA GLY A 25 -0.24 -2.89 -14.24
C GLY A 25 0.65 -4.07 -14.63
N VAL A 26 0.52 -5.20 -13.95
CA VAL A 26 1.25 -6.45 -14.30
C VAL A 26 0.80 -6.95 -15.66
N ILE A 27 -0.51 -6.96 -15.94
CA ILE A 27 -1.05 -7.38 -17.24
C ILE A 27 -0.56 -6.47 -18.36
N ALA A 28 -0.62 -5.15 -18.16
CA ALA A 28 -0.16 -4.18 -19.18
C ALA A 28 1.34 -4.31 -19.51
N ASP A 29 2.15 -4.80 -18.55
CA ASP A 29 3.60 -4.90 -18.70
C ASP A 29 4.06 -6.19 -19.41
N ILE A 30 3.36 -7.32 -19.25
CA ILE A 30 3.88 -8.62 -19.72
C ILE A 30 2.93 -9.40 -20.64
N ALA A 31 1.62 -9.10 -20.63
CA ALA A 31 0.66 -9.91 -21.37
C ALA A 31 0.61 -9.54 -22.86
N ASP A 32 0.51 -10.54 -23.72
CA ASP A 32 0.21 -10.39 -25.16
C ASP A 32 -1.31 -10.37 -25.37
N GLU A 33 -2.03 -11.30 -24.73
CA GLU A 33 -3.49 -11.40 -24.73
C GLU A 33 -4.07 -11.35 -23.32
N VAL A 34 -5.28 -10.85 -23.22
CA VAL A 34 -6.01 -10.69 -21.96
C VAL A 34 -7.39 -11.33 -22.09
N VAL A 35 -7.75 -12.13 -21.10
CA VAL A 35 -9.10 -12.69 -20.93
C VAL A 35 -9.69 -12.07 -19.68
N VAL A 36 -10.78 -11.31 -19.82
CA VAL A 36 -11.50 -10.70 -18.72
C VAL A 36 -12.64 -11.61 -18.30
N MET A 37 -12.68 -11.97 -17.02
CA MET A 37 -13.71 -12.85 -16.46
C MET A 37 -14.57 -12.12 -15.44
N TYR A 38 -15.88 -12.39 -15.48
CA TYR A 38 -16.83 -11.89 -14.50
C TYR A 38 -17.87 -12.96 -14.18
N ARG A 39 -18.04 -13.26 -12.90
CA ARG A 39 -19.00 -14.27 -12.39
C ARG A 39 -18.90 -15.64 -13.09
N GLY A 40 -17.69 -16.09 -13.36
CA GLY A 40 -17.43 -17.38 -14.00
C GLY A 40 -17.54 -17.41 -15.54
N HIS A 41 -17.84 -16.28 -16.16
CA HIS A 41 -17.94 -16.13 -17.61
C HIS A 41 -16.82 -15.26 -18.16
N VAL A 42 -16.34 -15.58 -19.35
CA VAL A 42 -15.49 -14.67 -20.13
C VAL A 42 -16.40 -13.58 -20.70
N VAL A 43 -16.11 -12.31 -20.37
CA VAL A 43 -16.87 -11.14 -20.82
C VAL A 43 -16.18 -10.42 -21.96
N GLU A 44 -14.84 -10.47 -22.00
CA GLU A 44 -14.07 -9.90 -23.09
C GLU A 44 -12.73 -10.64 -23.22
N GLN A 45 -12.23 -10.74 -24.46
CA GLN A 45 -10.91 -11.28 -24.77
C GLN A 45 -10.31 -10.53 -25.95
N GLY A 46 -9.01 -10.26 -25.91
CA GLY A 46 -8.27 -9.61 -26.99
C GLY A 46 -6.85 -9.24 -26.60
N GLY A 47 -6.14 -8.65 -27.55
CA GLY A 47 -4.80 -8.14 -27.31
C GLY A 47 -4.77 -7.08 -26.19
N VAL A 48 -3.66 -7.00 -25.47
CA VAL A 48 -3.51 -6.09 -24.32
C VAL A 48 -3.86 -4.64 -24.67
N GLU A 49 -3.40 -4.14 -25.82
CA GLU A 49 -3.69 -2.77 -26.25
C GLU A 49 -5.19 -2.54 -26.48
N GLN A 50 -5.88 -3.50 -27.13
CA GLN A 50 -7.32 -3.40 -27.38
C GLN A 50 -8.08 -3.33 -26.06
N ILE A 51 -7.78 -4.22 -25.11
CA ILE A 51 -8.47 -4.27 -23.82
C ILE A 51 -8.24 -2.98 -23.02
N PHE A 52 -7.01 -2.43 -23.04
CA PHE A 52 -6.69 -1.23 -22.25
C PHE A 52 -7.17 0.09 -22.88
N TYR A 53 -7.12 0.21 -24.21
CA TYR A 53 -7.43 1.47 -24.89
C TYR A 53 -8.79 1.51 -25.57
N SER A 54 -9.36 0.34 -25.89
CA SER A 54 -10.63 0.26 -26.62
C SER A 54 -11.52 -0.88 -26.11
N PRO A 55 -11.75 -1.02 -24.78
CA PRO A 55 -12.59 -2.06 -24.22
C PRO A 55 -14.01 -1.96 -24.76
N GLN A 56 -14.63 -3.09 -25.05
CA GLN A 56 -16.00 -3.14 -25.58
C GLN A 56 -17.01 -3.45 -24.47
N ASP A 57 -16.67 -4.36 -23.55
CA ASP A 57 -17.56 -4.77 -22.48
C ASP A 57 -17.63 -3.72 -21.35
N ASP A 58 -18.82 -3.51 -20.81
CA ASP A 58 -19.07 -2.51 -19.76
C ASP A 58 -18.40 -2.87 -18.42
N TYR A 59 -18.23 -4.15 -18.13
CA TYR A 59 -17.48 -4.58 -16.94
C TYR A 59 -15.99 -4.26 -17.08
N THR A 60 -15.42 -4.56 -18.26
CA THR A 60 -14.02 -4.22 -18.58
C THR A 60 -13.77 -2.72 -18.44
N LYS A 61 -14.67 -1.88 -18.98
CA LYS A 61 -14.60 -0.41 -18.86
C LYS A 61 -14.60 0.03 -17.38
N ARG A 62 -15.49 -0.54 -16.57
CA ARG A 62 -15.56 -0.25 -15.13
C ARG A 62 -14.32 -0.71 -14.39
N LEU A 63 -13.82 -1.92 -14.71
CA LEU A 63 -12.61 -2.49 -14.11
C LEU A 63 -11.39 -1.59 -14.37
N LEU A 64 -11.19 -1.17 -15.60
CA LEU A 64 -10.10 -0.26 -15.97
C LEU A 64 -10.29 1.16 -15.40
N GLY A 65 -11.53 1.63 -15.34
CA GLY A 65 -11.87 2.93 -14.73
C GLY A 65 -11.66 2.97 -13.21
N ALA A 66 -11.64 1.82 -12.54
CA ALA A 66 -11.35 1.71 -11.12
C ALA A 66 -9.84 1.76 -10.79
N VAL A 67 -8.97 1.60 -11.80
CA VAL A 67 -7.52 1.71 -11.61
C VAL A 67 -7.14 3.18 -11.39
N PRO A 68 -6.59 3.56 -10.23
CA PRO A 68 -6.18 4.94 -9.98
C PRO A 68 -5.12 5.40 -10.98
N ARG A 69 -5.36 6.51 -11.66
CA ARG A 69 -4.36 7.13 -12.55
C ARG A 69 -3.63 8.24 -11.80
N ILE A 70 -2.31 8.28 -11.94
CA ILE A 70 -1.50 9.38 -11.38
C ILE A 70 -2.01 10.70 -11.96
N GLY A 71 -2.32 11.67 -11.08
CA GLY A 71 -2.85 12.99 -11.48
C GLY A 71 -4.37 13.08 -11.61
N GLN A 72 -5.13 11.99 -11.50
CA GLN A 72 -6.57 12.10 -11.30
C GLN A 72 -6.87 12.59 -9.88
N LYS A 73 -7.62 13.69 -9.74
CA LYS A 73 -8.22 14.04 -8.45
C LYS A 73 -9.09 12.86 -8.02
N LEU A 74 -8.76 12.25 -6.90
CA LEU A 74 -9.62 11.25 -6.28
C LEU A 74 -10.93 11.94 -5.90
N ILE A 75 -11.95 11.73 -6.70
CA ILE A 75 -13.31 12.19 -6.41
C ILE A 75 -13.87 11.22 -5.36
N VAL A 76 -13.80 11.61 -4.09
CA VAL A 76 -14.48 10.87 -3.02
C VAL A 76 -15.96 11.22 -3.10
N ARG A 77 -16.82 10.20 -3.15
CA ARG A 77 -18.27 10.36 -3.10
C ARG A 77 -18.79 9.87 -1.75
N ASP A 78 -19.74 10.59 -1.17
CA ASP A 78 -20.46 10.12 0.02
C ASP A 78 -21.39 8.95 -0.32
N GLY A 79 -22.01 8.36 0.70
CA GLY A 79 -22.97 7.26 0.54
C GLY A 79 -24.16 7.58 -0.36
N ASN A 80 -24.42 8.87 -0.69
CA ASN A 80 -25.46 9.35 -1.58
C ASN A 80 -24.93 9.69 -2.97
N GLY A 81 -23.65 9.44 -3.25
CA GLY A 81 -23.01 9.69 -4.55
C GLY A 81 -22.58 11.15 -4.78
N LYS A 82 -22.73 12.05 -3.78
CA LYS A 82 -22.29 13.43 -3.86
C LYS A 82 -20.78 13.53 -3.74
N VAL A 83 -20.15 14.31 -4.60
CA VAL A 83 -18.70 14.57 -4.55
C VAL A 83 -18.36 15.29 -3.25
N ILE A 84 -17.50 14.69 -2.46
CA ILE A 84 -16.90 15.31 -1.28
C ILE A 84 -15.60 15.96 -1.75
N GLU A 85 -15.59 17.28 -1.90
CA GLU A 85 -14.33 18.01 -1.98
C GLU A 85 -13.69 18.00 -0.58
N ARG A 86 -12.41 17.67 -0.48
CA ARG A 86 -11.67 17.86 0.77
C ARG A 86 -11.54 19.38 1.01
N GLU A 87 -12.46 19.93 1.79
CA GLU A 87 -12.52 21.36 2.11
C GLU A 87 -11.37 21.81 3.03
N LYS A 88 -10.67 20.89 3.70
CA LYS A 88 -9.59 21.23 4.63
C LYS A 88 -8.23 20.84 4.06
N ASP A 89 -7.34 21.79 3.98
CA ASP A 89 -5.92 21.50 3.77
C ASP A 89 -5.40 20.73 5.00
N TRP A 90 -5.01 19.47 4.77
CA TRP A 90 -4.50 18.61 5.84
C TRP A 90 -3.21 19.18 6.46
N ARG A 91 -2.46 20.02 5.70
CA ARG A 91 -1.22 20.66 6.18
C ARG A 91 -1.46 21.65 7.32
N GLU A 92 -2.66 22.19 7.41
CA GLU A 92 -3.09 23.09 8.49
C GLU A 92 -3.66 22.33 9.69
N GLN A 93 -3.82 21.01 9.59
CA GLN A 93 -4.35 20.21 10.69
C GLN A 93 -3.26 19.86 11.69
N PRO A 94 -3.62 19.64 12.96
CA PRO A 94 -2.69 19.20 13.98
C PRO A 94 -1.98 17.89 13.60
N VAL A 95 -0.74 17.74 14.02
CA VAL A 95 0.03 16.50 13.86
C VAL A 95 -0.63 15.37 14.63
N ALA A 96 -0.88 14.27 13.95
CA ALA A 96 -1.43 13.05 14.55
C ALA A 96 -0.33 12.04 14.87
N VAL A 97 0.68 11.91 13.99
CA VAL A 97 1.84 11.04 14.20
C VAL A 97 3.10 11.80 13.82
N GLU A 98 4.11 11.74 14.68
CA GLU A 98 5.45 12.27 14.40
C GLU A 98 6.50 11.22 14.75
N ALA A 99 7.33 10.85 13.80
CA ALA A 99 8.49 9.98 13.98
C ALA A 99 9.77 10.79 13.73
N LYS A 100 10.74 10.69 14.63
CA LYS A 100 12.06 11.32 14.51
C LYS A 100 13.15 10.30 14.82
N GLY A 101 13.98 9.98 13.83
CA GLY A 101 15.02 8.97 13.94
C GLY A 101 14.49 7.59 14.33
N LEU A 102 13.23 7.28 13.96
CA LEU A 102 12.57 6.05 14.38
C LEU A 102 13.38 4.83 13.96
N THR A 103 13.81 4.06 14.95
CA THR A 103 14.59 2.83 14.75
C THR A 103 13.90 1.66 15.44
N ILE A 104 13.79 0.55 14.72
CA ILE A 104 13.22 -0.69 15.24
C ILE A 104 14.15 -1.84 14.90
N THR A 105 14.67 -2.47 15.95
CA THR A 105 15.60 -3.59 15.87
C THR A 105 14.97 -4.82 16.50
N TYR A 106 15.03 -5.94 15.83
CA TYR A 106 14.70 -7.24 16.37
C TYR A 106 15.98 -7.90 16.91
N PRO A 107 16.01 -8.31 18.19
CA PRO A 107 17.18 -8.96 18.74
C PRO A 107 17.43 -10.30 18.03
N GLY A 108 18.68 -10.55 17.69
CA GLY A 108 19.11 -11.83 17.16
C GLY A 108 19.07 -12.93 18.24
N HIS A 109 18.93 -14.17 17.82
CA HIS A 109 18.99 -15.34 18.70
C HIS A 109 20.23 -16.17 18.41
N LEU A 110 20.88 -16.70 19.47
CA LEU A 110 21.93 -17.71 19.38
C LEU A 110 22.95 -17.45 18.24
N MET A 111 23.84 -16.46 18.42
CA MET A 111 24.90 -16.07 17.45
C MET A 111 24.42 -15.40 16.17
N GLN A 112 23.13 -15.10 16.02
CA GLN A 112 22.67 -14.24 14.92
C GLN A 112 22.73 -12.76 15.34
N PRO A 113 23.21 -11.86 14.45
CA PRO A 113 23.22 -10.43 14.74
C PRO A 113 21.78 -9.88 14.82
N ASP A 114 21.64 -8.78 15.53
CA ASP A 114 20.40 -8.01 15.56
C ASP A 114 19.99 -7.58 14.16
N PHE A 115 18.70 -7.67 13.86
CA PHE A 115 18.14 -7.25 12.58
C PHE A 115 17.44 -5.89 12.73
N LYS A 116 18.02 -4.87 12.11
CA LYS A 116 17.43 -3.53 12.07
C LYS A 116 16.39 -3.46 10.96
N ALA A 117 15.11 -3.54 11.32
CA ALA A 117 13.99 -3.55 10.39
C ALA A 117 13.57 -2.12 9.97
N VAL A 118 13.81 -1.13 10.81
CA VAL A 118 13.61 0.30 10.53
C VAL A 118 14.83 1.04 11.06
N ASP A 119 15.43 1.90 10.24
CA ASP A 119 16.70 2.56 10.53
C ASP A 119 16.61 4.08 10.36
N GLY A 120 16.33 4.77 11.48
CA GLY A 120 16.43 6.22 11.57
C GLY A 120 15.50 7.00 10.65
N ILE A 121 14.24 6.58 10.48
CA ILE A 121 13.31 7.27 9.58
C ILE A 121 12.57 8.42 10.27
N ASP A 122 12.32 9.47 9.50
CA ASP A 122 11.55 10.65 9.91
C ASP A 122 10.31 10.78 9.04
N PHE A 123 9.15 11.01 9.66
CA PHE A 123 7.93 11.37 8.96
C PHE A 123 6.91 12.01 9.91
N THR A 124 5.95 12.71 9.30
CA THR A 124 4.84 13.34 10.02
C THR A 124 3.53 13.00 9.31
N ILE A 125 2.49 12.74 10.08
CA ILE A 125 1.11 12.56 9.57
C ILE A 125 0.22 13.54 10.32
N HIS A 126 -0.53 14.34 9.56
CA HIS A 126 -1.49 15.29 10.13
C HIS A 126 -2.87 14.64 10.24
N ARG A 127 -3.75 15.21 11.03
CA ARG A 127 -5.15 14.78 11.07
C ARG A 127 -5.79 14.95 9.68
N SER A 128 -6.62 13.98 9.30
CA SER A 128 -7.26 13.93 7.97
C SER A 128 -6.30 13.75 6.78
N GLU A 129 -5.02 13.53 7.01
CA GLU A 129 -4.05 13.15 5.98
C GLU A 129 -4.14 11.64 5.69
N VAL A 130 -3.84 11.26 4.45
CA VAL A 130 -3.55 9.88 4.06
C VAL A 130 -2.11 9.83 3.57
N LEU A 131 -1.22 9.26 4.39
CA LEU A 131 0.17 9.02 4.02
C LEU A 131 0.32 7.61 3.44
N GLY A 132 0.78 7.51 2.19
CA GLY A 132 1.11 6.23 1.56
C GLY A 132 2.53 5.78 1.90
N LEU A 133 2.67 4.61 2.55
CA LEU A 133 3.97 3.99 2.82
C LEU A 133 4.21 2.87 1.83
N VAL A 134 5.14 3.06 0.90
CA VAL A 134 5.45 2.14 -0.20
C VAL A 134 6.88 1.61 -0.12
N GLY A 135 7.16 0.50 -0.78
CA GLY A 135 8.48 -0.13 -0.84
C GLY A 135 8.37 -1.65 -1.02
N GLU A 136 9.48 -2.32 -1.24
CA GLU A 136 9.57 -3.77 -1.44
C GLU A 136 9.19 -4.58 -0.19
N SER A 137 8.94 -5.88 -0.37
CA SER A 137 8.74 -6.80 0.77
C SER A 137 9.97 -6.79 1.67
N GLY A 138 9.77 -6.75 2.98
CA GLY A 138 10.87 -6.68 3.96
C GLY A 138 11.43 -5.27 4.23
N SER A 139 10.98 -4.21 3.55
CA SER A 139 11.48 -2.84 3.74
C SER A 139 11.03 -2.13 5.03
N GLY A 140 10.41 -2.85 5.98
CA GLY A 140 10.03 -2.28 7.28
C GLY A 140 8.64 -1.65 7.37
N LYS A 141 7.84 -1.59 6.28
CA LYS A 141 6.51 -0.95 6.26
C LYS A 141 5.56 -1.49 7.35
N SER A 142 5.39 -2.80 7.39
CA SER A 142 4.52 -3.46 8.37
C SER A 142 5.04 -3.28 9.80
N THR A 143 6.36 -3.23 9.99
CA THR A 143 7.01 -2.96 11.27
C THR A 143 6.72 -1.55 11.73
N THR A 144 6.84 -0.55 10.83
CA THR A 144 6.49 0.85 11.10
C THR A 144 5.02 1.00 11.47
N GLY A 145 4.11 0.40 10.68
CA GLY A 145 2.67 0.42 10.99
C GLY A 145 2.34 -0.20 12.36
N ARG A 146 2.98 -1.33 12.70
CA ARG A 146 2.83 -1.95 14.03
C ARG A 146 3.36 -1.07 15.17
N ALA A 147 4.45 -0.33 14.94
CA ALA A 147 4.98 0.60 15.93
C ALA A 147 4.01 1.75 16.17
N ILE A 148 3.44 2.36 15.14
CA ILE A 148 2.40 3.40 15.24
C ILE A 148 1.20 2.88 16.03
N ALA A 149 0.77 1.64 15.78
CA ALA A 149 -0.30 0.99 16.52
C ALA A 149 0.09 0.57 17.95
N GLY A 150 1.34 0.79 18.39
CA GLY A 150 1.85 0.38 19.70
C GLY A 150 1.92 -1.15 19.87
N LEU A 151 2.01 -1.90 18.77
CA LEU A 151 2.14 -3.36 18.76
C LEU A 151 3.60 -3.82 18.58
N GLN A 152 4.50 -2.89 18.29
CA GLN A 152 5.93 -3.13 18.14
C GLN A 152 6.69 -2.13 18.98
N LYS A 153 7.69 -2.62 19.73
CA LYS A 153 8.56 -1.73 20.53
C LYS A 153 9.46 -0.92 19.61
N VAL A 154 9.60 0.37 19.95
CA VAL A 154 10.59 1.27 19.39
C VAL A 154 11.93 1.00 20.06
N SER A 155 13.01 0.88 19.28
CA SER A 155 14.36 0.61 19.78
C SER A 155 15.20 1.86 19.87
N GLY A 156 14.86 2.92 19.10
CA GLY A 156 15.58 4.20 19.10
C GLY A 156 14.76 5.30 18.42
N GLY A 157 15.19 6.54 18.62
CA GLY A 157 14.44 7.70 18.17
C GLY A 157 13.18 7.95 19.00
N SER A 158 12.27 8.76 18.46
CA SER A 158 10.96 9.05 19.06
C SER A 158 9.82 8.73 18.09
N LEU A 159 8.69 8.32 18.65
CA LEU A 159 7.45 8.10 17.91
C LEU A 159 6.28 8.63 18.76
N ASN A 160 5.79 9.79 18.40
CA ASN A 160 4.64 10.41 19.06
C ASN A 160 3.37 10.09 18.26
N VAL A 161 2.37 9.55 18.93
CA VAL A 161 1.07 9.20 18.33
C VAL A 161 -0.04 9.84 19.15
N LEU A 162 -0.78 10.76 18.55
CA LEU A 162 -1.87 11.51 19.20
C LEU A 162 -1.44 12.18 20.51
N GLY A 163 -0.21 12.73 20.55
CA GLY A 163 0.37 13.40 21.71
C GLY A 163 0.98 12.46 22.77
N ILE A 164 1.07 11.15 22.48
CA ILE A 164 1.71 10.17 23.38
C ILE A 164 3.01 9.68 22.76
N GLU A 165 4.12 9.78 23.49
CA GLU A 165 5.38 9.14 23.13
C GLU A 165 5.25 7.62 23.30
N ILE A 166 5.44 6.87 22.19
CA ILE A 166 5.30 5.41 22.15
C ILE A 166 6.54 4.72 22.73
N ASN A 167 7.72 5.33 22.60
CA ASN A 167 8.94 4.76 23.13
C ASN A 167 8.88 4.68 24.66
N GLY A 168 8.85 3.45 25.19
CA GLY A 168 8.77 3.21 26.64
C GLY A 168 7.36 3.30 27.25
N VAL A 169 6.31 3.59 26.47
CA VAL A 169 4.94 3.64 26.98
C VAL A 169 4.47 2.25 27.43
N LYS A 170 3.74 2.18 28.54
CA LYS A 170 3.09 0.95 28.98
C LYS A 170 1.82 0.71 28.15
N GLU A 171 1.59 -0.53 27.76
CA GLU A 171 0.43 -0.89 26.92
C GLU A 171 -0.91 -0.41 27.49
N ARG A 172 -1.09 -0.46 28.80
CA ARG A 172 -2.31 0.00 29.50
C ARG A 172 -2.60 1.48 29.24
N ASP A 173 -1.56 2.30 29.06
CA ASP A 173 -1.69 3.75 28.92
C ASP A 173 -1.96 4.15 27.46
N PHE A 174 -1.52 3.31 26.50
CA PHE A 174 -1.76 3.51 25.06
C PHE A 174 -3.02 2.81 24.54
N LYS A 175 -3.41 1.67 25.11
CA LYS A 175 -4.55 0.86 24.68
C LYS A 175 -5.85 1.66 24.45
N PRO A 176 -6.28 2.61 25.32
CA PRO A 176 -7.49 3.38 25.08
C PRO A 176 -7.42 4.28 23.84
N LYS A 177 -6.23 4.75 23.49
CA LYS A 177 -6.01 5.61 22.32
C LYS A 177 -5.81 4.82 21.03
N ARG A 178 -5.44 3.55 21.11
CA ARG A 178 -5.32 2.67 19.94
C ARG A 178 -6.63 2.59 19.16
N CYS A 179 -7.77 2.62 19.84
CA CYS A 179 -9.09 2.62 19.20
C CYS A 179 -9.29 3.83 18.27
N LEU A 180 -8.66 4.97 18.56
CA LEU A 180 -8.75 6.18 17.72
C LEU A 180 -7.94 6.08 16.40
N LEU A 181 -7.10 5.06 16.25
CA LEU A 181 -6.34 4.80 15.02
C LEU A 181 -7.14 3.95 14.01
N TYR A 182 -8.26 3.36 14.41
CA TYR A 182 -9.08 2.45 13.61
C TYR A 182 -10.50 2.97 13.33
N THR A 183 -10.80 4.18 13.77
CA THR A 183 -12.04 4.91 13.45
C THR A 183 -11.76 6.01 12.45
#